data_a344e96cfbe50a07f2cbb985627f89d7
#
_entry.id   a344e96cfbe50a07f2cbb985627f89d7
#
_cell.length_a   1.000
_cell.length_b   1.000
_cell.length_c   1.000
_cell.angle_alpha   90.00
_cell.angle_beta   90.00
_cell.angle_gamma   90.00
#
_symmetry.space_group_name_H-M   'P 1'
#
loop_
_entity.id
_entity.type
_entity.pdbx_description
1 polymer ?
#
loop_
_entity_poly.entity_id
_entity_poly.type
_entity_poly.pdbx_seq_one_letter_code
_entity_poly.pdbx_strand_id
1 'polypeptide(L)'
;MVKTLGWIAVGGLSIGFASLALAYVIGGRDLDGMLDRGIFFAKSCGNSDGKADAKQSERRLTWEGGDTVDIALPGSVRYRGGEGSDVIVRGSPDVIAHVEVRHGRITLDCHRWGGFRDIEVTLPGRAFRRVDLSGSSKLTMENVNQPDLAFKISGSGTVRAQGTVDHATINVAGSGDARLADLAMKELTAKISGSGKVEAAPKDAADIHISGSGDVRLLSHPARLSSHVAGSGRITQSSLDAAEGKDRR
;
A
#
# COMPACT_ATOMS: atom_id res chain seq x y z
N MET A 1 -15.08 32.20 46.80
CA MET A 1 -14.77 31.13 45.82
C MET A 1 -13.41 31.27 45.11
N VAL A 2 -12.73 32.41 45.15
CA VAL A 2 -11.45 32.61 44.42
C VAL A 2 -10.22 32.02 45.15
N LYS A 3 -10.29 31.90 46.49
CA LYS A 3 -9.14 31.40 47.30
C LYS A 3 -8.88 29.87 47.18
N THR A 4 -9.90 29.08 46.84
CA THR A 4 -9.75 27.63 46.71
C THR A 4 -9.18 27.21 45.34
N LEU A 5 -9.38 28.01 44.29
CA LEU A 5 -8.76 27.72 42.96
C LEU A 5 -7.24 27.95 42.97
N GLY A 6 -6.74 28.91 43.72
CA GLY A 6 -5.29 29.16 43.84
C GLY A 6 -4.52 28.00 44.47
N TRP A 7 -5.09 27.33 45.46
CA TRP A 7 -4.46 26.16 46.11
C TRP A 7 -4.39 24.92 45.24
N ILE A 8 -5.40 24.73 44.37
CA ILE A 8 -5.40 23.61 43.41
C ILE A 8 -4.34 23.81 42.31
N ALA A 9 -4.17 25.05 41.82
CA ALA A 9 -3.16 25.37 40.83
C ALA A 9 -1.73 25.21 41.38
N VAL A 10 -1.47 25.66 42.59
CA VAL A 10 -0.16 25.51 43.23
C VAL A 10 0.14 24.06 43.58
N GLY A 11 -0.87 23.30 44.06
CA GLY A 11 -0.74 21.86 44.34
C GLY A 11 -0.48 21.03 43.07
N GLY A 12 -1.15 21.35 41.97
CA GLY A 12 -0.94 20.65 40.67
C GLY A 12 0.45 20.91 40.09
N LEU A 13 0.94 22.14 40.18
CA LEU A 13 2.29 22.51 39.72
C LEU A 13 3.40 21.82 40.52
N SER A 14 3.25 21.76 41.86
CA SER A 14 4.22 21.11 42.71
C SER A 14 4.30 19.59 42.53
N ILE A 15 3.16 18.92 42.27
CA ILE A 15 3.13 17.48 41.96
C ILE A 15 3.76 17.22 40.58
N GLY A 16 3.51 18.09 39.60
CA GLY A 16 4.14 18.00 38.26
C GLY A 16 5.67 18.13 38.32
N PHE A 17 6.19 19.09 39.06
CA PHE A 17 7.65 19.27 39.28
C PHE A 17 8.27 18.12 40.08
N ALA A 18 7.59 17.61 41.09
CA ALA A 18 8.07 16.47 41.88
C ALA A 18 8.12 15.19 41.03
N SER A 19 7.14 14.97 40.11
CA SER A 19 7.14 13.84 39.20
C SER A 19 8.26 13.95 38.17
N LEU A 20 8.56 15.16 37.67
CA LEU A 20 9.66 15.39 36.72
C LEU A 20 11.03 15.23 37.41
N ALA A 21 11.16 15.72 38.63
CA ALA A 21 12.38 15.58 39.41
C ALA A 21 12.63 14.12 39.82
N LEU A 22 11.59 13.38 40.17
CA LEU A 22 11.70 11.96 40.49
C LEU A 22 12.06 11.12 39.24
N ALA A 23 11.51 11.45 38.09
CA ALA A 23 11.89 10.84 36.82
C ALA A 23 13.36 11.13 36.48
N TYR A 24 13.85 12.34 36.76
CA TYR A 24 15.26 12.74 36.56
C TYR A 24 16.22 12.02 37.50
N VAL A 25 15.83 11.82 38.77
CA VAL A 25 16.67 11.17 39.79
C VAL A 25 16.69 9.64 39.63
N ILE A 26 15.57 9.03 39.24
CA ILE A 26 15.48 7.57 39.00
C ILE A 26 15.98 7.21 37.62
N GLY A 27 15.77 8.05 36.58
CA GLY A 27 16.16 7.80 35.17
C GLY A 27 17.59 8.25 34.82
N GLY A 28 18.24 9.06 35.66
CA GLY A 28 19.49 9.74 35.30
C GLY A 28 20.75 8.88 35.25
N ARG A 29 20.67 7.57 35.51
CA ARG A 29 21.83 6.67 35.44
C ARG A 29 21.69 5.57 34.36
N ASP A 30 20.51 5.36 33.83
CA ASP A 30 20.26 4.30 32.82
C ASP A 30 19.64 4.81 31.52
N LEU A 31 19.54 6.15 31.35
CA LEU A 31 19.00 6.72 30.10
C LEU A 31 19.89 6.45 28.89
N ASP A 32 21.23 6.39 29.09
CA ASP A 32 22.14 6.06 27.99
C ASP A 32 21.97 4.61 27.54
N GLY A 33 21.65 3.67 28.42
CA GLY A 33 21.42 2.28 28.09
C GLY A 33 20.00 1.98 27.56
N MET A 34 19.02 2.84 27.85
CA MET A 34 17.65 2.71 27.31
C MET A 34 17.50 3.39 25.94
N LEU A 35 18.28 4.43 25.67
CA LEU A 35 18.33 5.08 24.37
C LEU A 35 19.02 4.20 23.33
N ASP A 36 19.94 3.33 23.75
CA ASP A 36 20.63 2.37 22.88
C ASP A 36 19.81 1.08 22.62
N ARG A 37 18.73 0.84 23.37
CA ARG A 37 17.80 -0.26 23.20
C ARG A 37 16.49 0.13 22.50
N GLY A 38 16.58 0.90 21.39
CA GLY A 38 15.63 0.81 20.30
C GLY A 38 14.18 1.18 20.56
N ILE A 39 13.90 2.24 21.33
CA ILE A 39 12.58 2.86 21.28
C ILE A 39 12.70 4.12 20.42
N PHE A 40 12.25 4.02 19.15
CA PHE A 40 12.03 5.13 18.21
C PHE A 40 13.18 5.73 17.39
N PHE A 41 14.29 5.08 17.17
CA PHE A 41 15.14 5.48 16.05
C PHE A 41 15.00 4.49 14.88
N ALA A 42 13.92 4.65 14.09
CA ALA A 42 13.89 4.06 12.77
C ALA A 42 15.14 4.56 12.03
N LYS A 43 15.95 3.63 11.54
CA LYS A 43 17.22 3.89 10.85
C LYS A 43 16.99 4.88 9.70
N SER A 44 17.69 6.00 9.69
CA SER A 44 17.59 6.97 8.60
C SER A 44 18.27 6.40 7.35
N CYS A 45 17.58 6.40 6.22
CA CYS A 45 18.23 6.16 4.94
C CYS A 45 19.06 7.39 4.60
N GLY A 46 20.38 7.32 4.64
CA GLY A 46 21.36 8.35 4.33
C GLY A 46 20.88 9.77 3.97
N ASN A 47 21.64 10.75 4.33
CA ASN A 47 21.32 12.14 4.04
C ASN A 47 21.84 12.50 2.65
N SER A 48 21.16 12.09 1.58
CA SER A 48 21.45 12.66 0.27
C SER A 48 20.84 14.06 0.22
N ASP A 49 21.67 15.07 0.55
CA ASP A 49 21.36 16.48 0.35
C ASP A 49 20.95 16.68 -1.12
N GLY A 50 19.65 16.62 -1.39
CA GLY A 50 18.94 17.14 -2.55
C GLY A 50 19.59 17.13 -3.96
N LYS A 51 20.73 16.48 -4.14
CA LYS A 51 21.39 16.38 -5.45
C LYS A 51 20.68 15.30 -6.27
N ALA A 52 19.91 15.76 -7.23
CA ALA A 52 19.19 14.96 -8.22
C ALA A 52 20.10 14.11 -9.14
N ASP A 53 21.41 14.13 -8.95
CA ASP A 53 22.42 13.44 -9.75
C ASP A 53 22.93 12.13 -9.10
N ALA A 54 22.24 11.58 -8.11
CA ALA A 54 22.63 10.28 -7.56
C ALA A 54 22.44 9.22 -8.66
N LYS A 55 23.58 8.71 -9.19
CA LYS A 55 23.63 7.62 -10.16
C LYS A 55 22.72 6.49 -9.67
N GLN A 56 21.65 6.20 -10.40
CA GLN A 56 20.77 5.10 -10.08
C GLN A 56 21.57 3.80 -10.03
N SER A 57 21.41 3.05 -8.98
CA SER A 57 22.02 1.74 -8.79
C SER A 57 20.97 0.65 -8.88
N GLU A 58 21.40 -0.54 -9.26
CA GLU A 58 20.58 -1.75 -9.32
C GLU A 58 21.08 -2.76 -8.29
N ARG A 59 20.15 -3.38 -7.56
CA ARG A 59 20.42 -4.49 -6.66
C ARG A 59 19.49 -5.64 -6.98
N ARG A 60 20.05 -6.84 -7.08
CA ARG A 60 19.31 -8.09 -7.29
C ARG A 60 19.18 -8.82 -5.97
N LEU A 61 17.98 -9.27 -5.66
CA LEU A 61 17.64 -10.00 -4.46
C LEU A 61 16.93 -11.30 -4.86
N THR A 62 17.34 -12.40 -4.29
CA THR A 62 16.70 -13.68 -4.54
C THR A 62 15.29 -13.68 -3.97
N TRP A 63 14.33 -14.18 -4.72
CA TRP A 63 12.97 -14.35 -4.24
C TRP A 63 12.87 -15.57 -3.32
N GLU A 64 12.54 -15.33 -2.06
CA GLU A 64 12.36 -16.36 -1.02
C GLU A 64 10.89 -16.49 -0.62
N GLY A 65 9.97 -16.36 -1.55
CA GLY A 65 8.54 -16.40 -1.28
C GLY A 65 7.80 -17.48 -2.07
N GLY A 66 6.57 -17.74 -1.64
CA GLY A 66 5.61 -18.58 -2.35
C GLY A 66 4.88 -17.81 -3.46
N ASP A 67 3.59 -18.08 -3.60
CA ASP A 67 2.66 -17.44 -4.54
C ASP A 67 1.99 -16.17 -3.97
N THR A 68 2.43 -15.73 -2.81
CA THR A 68 1.98 -14.50 -2.15
C THR A 68 3.12 -13.50 -2.08
N VAL A 69 2.88 -12.26 -2.50
CA VAL A 69 3.81 -11.14 -2.33
C VAL A 69 3.18 -10.06 -1.45
N ASP A 70 3.92 -9.60 -0.44
CA ASP A 70 3.54 -8.48 0.43
C ASP A 70 4.50 -7.31 0.16
N ILE A 71 3.96 -6.20 -0.32
CA ILE A 71 4.71 -5.00 -0.70
C ILE A 71 4.43 -3.92 0.35
N ALA A 72 5.43 -3.67 1.19
CA ALA A 72 5.36 -2.70 2.28
C ALA A 72 6.50 -1.68 2.17
N LEU A 73 6.64 -1.07 0.99
CA LEU A 73 7.59 0.01 0.73
C LEU A 73 6.93 1.07 -0.16
N PRO A 74 7.31 2.34 -0.06
CA PRO A 74 6.87 3.36 -1.00
C PRO A 74 7.63 3.23 -2.33
N GLY A 75 6.98 3.56 -3.45
CA GLY A 75 7.60 3.54 -4.77
C GLY A 75 6.79 2.83 -5.83
N SER A 76 7.43 2.54 -6.95
CA SER A 76 6.83 1.86 -8.10
C SER A 76 7.25 0.40 -8.12
N VAL A 77 6.29 -0.50 -8.27
CA VAL A 77 6.52 -1.94 -8.38
C VAL A 77 6.00 -2.41 -9.72
N ARG A 78 6.82 -3.16 -10.44
CA ARG A 78 6.47 -3.74 -11.74
C ARG A 78 6.53 -5.26 -11.67
N TYR A 79 5.59 -5.88 -12.31
CA TYR A 79 5.53 -7.32 -12.55
C TYR A 79 5.25 -7.58 -14.01
N ARG A 80 5.95 -8.53 -14.60
CA ARG A 80 5.62 -9.05 -15.93
C ARG A 80 5.66 -10.58 -15.90
N GLY A 81 4.52 -11.18 -16.16
CA GLY A 81 4.37 -12.64 -16.15
C GLY A 81 5.33 -13.34 -17.12
N GLY A 82 6.01 -14.38 -16.63
CA GLY A 82 6.97 -15.17 -17.40
C GLY A 82 8.38 -14.61 -17.47
N GLU A 83 8.69 -13.44 -16.91
CA GLU A 83 10.00 -12.81 -16.96
C GLU A 83 10.69 -12.77 -15.59
N GLY A 84 11.96 -13.22 -15.56
CA GLY A 84 12.84 -13.10 -14.41
C GLY A 84 12.53 -14.04 -13.24
N SER A 85 13.54 -14.32 -12.44
CA SER A 85 13.45 -15.16 -11.23
C SER A 85 13.71 -14.37 -9.95
N ASP A 86 14.35 -13.21 -10.07
CA ASP A 86 14.82 -12.40 -8.97
C ASP A 86 14.00 -11.11 -8.82
N VAL A 87 14.04 -10.54 -7.63
CA VAL A 87 13.58 -9.17 -7.37
C VAL A 87 14.70 -8.21 -7.76
N ILE A 88 14.43 -7.29 -8.67
CA ILE A 88 15.37 -6.24 -9.06
C ILE A 88 14.91 -4.93 -8.44
N VAL A 89 15.80 -4.29 -7.69
CA VAL A 89 15.53 -3.00 -7.04
C VAL A 89 16.42 -1.95 -7.65
N ARG A 90 15.83 -0.85 -8.13
CA ARG A 90 16.53 0.31 -8.68
C ARG A 90 16.22 1.56 -7.87
N GLY A 91 17.22 2.41 -7.70
CA GLY A 91 17.08 3.65 -6.97
C GLY A 91 18.41 4.21 -6.46
N SER A 92 18.33 5.15 -5.53
CA SER A 92 19.52 5.70 -4.86
C SER A 92 20.25 4.60 -4.07
N PRO A 93 21.58 4.49 -4.15
CA PRO A 93 22.36 3.45 -3.45
C PRO A 93 22.05 3.36 -1.96
N ASP A 94 21.93 4.51 -1.29
CA ASP A 94 21.67 4.61 0.14
C ASP A 94 20.30 4.04 0.53
N VAL A 95 19.34 4.10 -0.39
CA VAL A 95 17.96 3.63 -0.15
C VAL A 95 17.83 2.15 -0.51
N ILE A 96 18.32 1.73 -1.67
CA ILE A 96 18.18 0.34 -2.12
C ILE A 96 18.98 -0.64 -1.26
N ALA A 97 20.01 -0.17 -0.55
CA ALA A 97 20.76 -0.97 0.43
C ALA A 97 19.86 -1.44 1.59
N HIS A 98 18.80 -0.70 1.89
CA HIS A 98 17.84 -0.98 2.96
C HIS A 98 16.59 -1.73 2.52
N VAL A 99 16.48 -2.10 1.23
CA VAL A 99 15.39 -2.95 0.77
C VAL A 99 15.68 -4.40 1.12
N GLU A 100 14.75 -5.04 1.79
CA GLU A 100 14.83 -6.44 2.18
C GLU A 100 13.69 -7.25 1.56
N VAL A 101 14.02 -8.48 1.14
CA VAL A 101 13.06 -9.49 0.69
C VAL A 101 13.15 -10.67 1.65
N ARG A 102 12.09 -10.92 2.39
CA ARG A 102 12.02 -12.04 3.35
C ARG A 102 10.66 -12.72 3.28
N HIS A 103 10.63 -14.01 3.07
CA HIS A 103 9.39 -14.83 3.08
C HIS A 103 8.26 -14.25 2.21
N GLY A 104 8.60 -13.73 1.03
CA GLY A 104 7.62 -13.11 0.12
C GLY A 104 7.23 -11.68 0.47
N ARG A 105 7.84 -11.08 1.49
CA ARG A 105 7.61 -9.69 1.88
C ARG A 105 8.78 -8.81 1.44
N ILE A 106 8.44 -7.69 0.81
CA ILE A 106 9.39 -6.66 0.36
C ILE A 106 9.19 -5.42 1.23
N THR A 107 10.20 -5.06 2.00
CA THR A 107 10.16 -3.96 2.97
C THR A 107 11.33 -3.02 2.80
N LEU A 108 11.19 -1.83 3.34
CA LEU A 108 12.27 -0.86 3.48
C LEU A 108 12.56 -0.66 4.98
N ASP A 109 13.78 -1.02 5.40
CA ASP A 109 14.23 -0.95 6.81
C ASP A 109 14.83 0.42 7.14
N CYS A 110 14.28 1.50 6.60
CA CYS A 110 14.71 2.84 6.94
C CYS A 110 13.61 3.87 6.64
N HIS A 111 13.71 5.06 7.23
CA HIS A 111 12.80 6.15 6.91
C HIS A 111 13.59 7.37 6.40
N ARG A 112 12.93 8.19 5.57
CA ARG A 112 13.47 9.43 5.05
C ARG A 112 12.43 10.55 5.16
N TRP A 113 12.85 11.67 5.68
CA TRP A 113 12.06 12.91 5.63
C TRP A 113 11.97 13.39 4.17
N GLY A 114 10.75 13.58 3.66
CA GLY A 114 10.52 14.04 2.28
C GLY A 114 10.08 12.96 1.29
N GLY A 115 9.99 11.70 1.72
CA GLY A 115 9.44 10.59 0.92
C GLY A 115 10.46 9.94 -0.03
N PHE A 116 10.05 8.80 -0.58
CA PHE A 116 10.83 8.00 -1.54
C PHE A 116 10.14 8.09 -2.90
N ARG A 117 10.73 8.82 -3.85
CA ARG A 117 10.16 8.94 -5.20
C ARG A 117 10.80 8.00 -6.22
N ASP A 118 12.00 7.49 -5.91
CA ASP A 118 12.88 6.88 -6.91
C ASP A 118 13.13 5.37 -6.67
N ILE A 119 12.29 4.70 -5.87
CA ILE A 119 12.39 3.26 -5.71
C ILE A 119 11.54 2.59 -6.76
N GLU A 120 12.20 1.81 -7.63
CA GLU A 120 11.56 0.94 -8.58
C GLU A 120 11.90 -0.51 -8.26
N VAL A 121 10.89 -1.34 -8.08
CA VAL A 121 11.04 -2.77 -7.81
C VAL A 121 10.45 -3.55 -8.97
N THR A 122 11.20 -4.48 -9.53
CA THR A 122 10.69 -5.45 -10.49
C THR A 122 10.57 -6.79 -9.80
N LEU A 123 9.37 -7.37 -9.83
CA LEU A 123 9.08 -8.67 -9.24
C LEU A 123 9.46 -9.80 -10.19
N PRO A 124 9.77 -11.02 -9.68
CA PRO A 124 9.95 -12.19 -10.52
C PRO A 124 8.65 -12.54 -11.27
N GLY A 125 8.78 -13.00 -12.50
CA GLY A 125 7.64 -13.28 -13.39
C GLY A 125 6.88 -14.57 -13.11
N ARG A 126 7.00 -15.13 -11.91
CA ARG A 126 6.22 -16.28 -11.46
C ARG A 126 4.76 -15.89 -11.16
N ALA A 127 3.82 -16.82 -11.24
CA ALA A 127 2.44 -16.55 -10.89
C ALA A 127 2.30 -16.23 -9.39
N PHE A 128 1.70 -15.07 -9.08
CA PHE A 128 1.31 -14.68 -7.74
C PHE A 128 -0.20 -14.77 -7.60
N ARG A 129 -0.70 -15.65 -6.74
CA ARG A 129 -2.12 -15.78 -6.45
C ARG A 129 -2.64 -14.66 -5.54
N ARG A 130 -1.76 -14.06 -4.75
CA ARG A 130 -2.10 -12.98 -3.83
C ARG A 130 -1.04 -11.90 -3.81
N VAL A 131 -1.50 -10.65 -3.87
CA VAL A 131 -0.66 -9.46 -3.78
C VAL A 131 -1.24 -8.53 -2.72
N ASP A 132 -0.49 -8.34 -1.65
CA ASP A 132 -0.84 -7.43 -0.57
C ASP A 132 -0.01 -6.14 -0.72
N LEU A 133 -0.68 -4.98 -0.84
CA LEU A 133 -0.07 -3.65 -0.87
C LEU A 133 -0.33 -2.92 0.43
N SER A 134 0.71 -2.45 1.07
CA SER A 134 0.62 -1.63 2.28
C SER A 134 1.25 -0.24 2.01
N GLY A 135 0.59 0.83 2.47
CA GLY A 135 1.07 2.20 2.31
C GLY A 135 0.65 2.87 1.01
N SER A 136 1.59 3.45 0.25
CA SER A 136 1.32 4.30 -0.92
C SER A 136 2.00 3.82 -2.22
N SER A 137 2.32 2.54 -2.32
CA SER A 137 2.96 1.94 -3.49
C SER A 137 2.08 1.98 -4.73
N LYS A 138 2.73 2.04 -5.90
CA LYS A 138 2.07 1.86 -7.18
C LYS A 138 2.54 0.53 -7.81
N LEU A 139 1.63 -0.42 -7.93
CA LEU A 139 1.89 -1.69 -8.60
C LEU A 139 1.33 -1.69 -10.01
N THR A 140 2.14 -2.12 -10.97
CA THR A 140 1.73 -2.41 -12.34
C THR A 140 2.04 -3.86 -12.64
N MET A 141 1.02 -4.65 -13.01
CA MET A 141 1.16 -6.05 -13.40
C MET A 141 0.79 -6.21 -14.86
N GLU A 142 1.70 -6.73 -15.64
CA GLU A 142 1.55 -6.98 -17.06
C GLU A 142 1.62 -8.49 -17.34
N ASN A 143 0.94 -8.92 -18.39
CA ASN A 143 1.00 -10.30 -18.87
C ASN A 143 0.56 -11.32 -17.81
N VAL A 144 -0.49 -10.97 -17.04
CA VAL A 144 -1.09 -11.89 -16.06
C VAL A 144 -1.85 -12.97 -16.81
N ASN A 145 -1.60 -14.24 -16.47
CA ASN A 145 -2.34 -15.38 -17.04
C ASN A 145 -2.42 -16.48 -15.99
N GLN A 146 -3.49 -16.48 -15.23
CA GLN A 146 -3.72 -17.44 -14.15
C GLN A 146 -5.19 -17.50 -13.76
N PRO A 147 -5.67 -18.60 -13.12
CA PRO A 147 -7.10 -18.73 -12.77
C PRO A 147 -7.52 -17.72 -11.68
N ASP A 148 -6.74 -17.56 -10.63
CA ASP A 148 -7.10 -16.76 -9.47
C ASP A 148 -6.09 -15.67 -9.20
N LEU A 149 -6.57 -14.45 -8.89
CA LEU A 149 -5.73 -13.34 -8.45
C LEU A 149 -6.44 -12.52 -7.38
N ALA A 150 -5.81 -12.40 -6.22
CA ALA A 150 -6.32 -11.61 -5.11
C ALA A 150 -5.42 -10.40 -4.83
N PHE A 151 -6.03 -9.22 -4.72
CA PHE A 151 -5.38 -8.00 -4.27
C PHE A 151 -5.91 -7.57 -2.90
N LYS A 152 -5.02 -7.20 -2.01
CA LYS A 152 -5.35 -6.51 -0.77
C LYS A 152 -4.59 -5.19 -0.73
N ILE A 153 -5.30 -4.08 -0.71
CA ILE A 153 -4.73 -2.74 -0.66
C ILE A 153 -5.05 -2.14 0.71
N SER A 154 -4.03 -1.87 1.49
CA SER A 154 -4.15 -1.24 2.81
C SER A 154 -3.45 0.12 2.78
N GLY A 155 -4.21 1.22 2.79
CA GLY A 155 -3.71 2.60 2.68
C GLY A 155 -4.15 3.30 1.40
N SER A 156 -3.22 3.94 0.70
CA SER A 156 -3.48 4.77 -0.48
C SER A 156 -2.76 4.27 -1.75
N GLY A 157 -2.39 3.00 -1.77
CA GLY A 157 -1.71 2.37 -2.91
C GLY A 157 -2.59 2.28 -4.16
N THR A 158 -1.94 2.16 -5.32
CA THR A 158 -2.63 1.98 -6.60
C THR A 158 -2.17 0.69 -7.25
N VAL A 159 -3.11 -0.12 -7.70
CA VAL A 159 -2.86 -1.32 -8.51
C VAL A 159 -3.38 -1.11 -9.92
N ARG A 160 -2.58 -1.50 -10.91
CA ARG A 160 -3.00 -1.69 -12.30
C ARG A 160 -2.62 -3.10 -12.71
N ALA A 161 -3.53 -3.82 -13.33
CA ALA A 161 -3.23 -5.15 -13.87
C ALA A 161 -3.84 -5.31 -15.25
N GLN A 162 -3.11 -6.03 -16.11
CA GLN A 162 -3.55 -6.41 -17.46
C GLN A 162 -3.23 -7.88 -17.74
N GLY A 163 -4.09 -8.54 -18.50
CA GLY A 163 -3.98 -9.95 -18.83
C GLY A 163 -5.30 -10.68 -18.68
N THR A 164 -5.27 -11.92 -18.19
CA THR A 164 -6.47 -12.78 -18.06
C THR A 164 -6.47 -13.53 -16.74
N VAL A 165 -7.62 -13.54 -16.07
CA VAL A 165 -7.89 -14.37 -14.89
C VAL A 165 -9.31 -14.93 -14.99
N ASP A 166 -9.61 -16.02 -14.28
CA ASP A 166 -10.99 -16.45 -14.12
C ASP A 166 -11.67 -15.69 -12.97
N HIS A 167 -11.03 -15.63 -11.81
CA HIS A 167 -11.56 -15.00 -10.61
C HIS A 167 -10.61 -13.91 -10.09
N ALA A 168 -11.12 -12.69 -9.96
CA ALA A 168 -10.43 -11.59 -9.32
C ALA A 168 -11.07 -11.26 -7.97
N THR A 169 -10.26 -11.20 -6.91
CA THR A 169 -10.70 -10.74 -5.58
C THR A 169 -9.97 -9.48 -5.20
N ILE A 170 -10.70 -8.43 -4.80
CA ILE A 170 -10.14 -7.13 -4.43
C ILE A 170 -10.65 -6.72 -3.07
N ASN A 171 -9.73 -6.46 -2.15
CA ASN A 171 -10.03 -5.92 -0.84
C ASN A 171 -9.29 -4.59 -0.67
N VAL A 172 -10.02 -3.48 -0.56
CA VAL A 172 -9.46 -2.16 -0.32
C VAL A 172 -9.83 -1.69 1.08
N ALA A 173 -8.83 -1.43 1.91
CA ALA A 173 -8.96 -0.83 3.22
C ALA A 173 -8.24 0.53 3.23
N GLY A 174 -9.00 1.63 3.15
CA GLY A 174 -8.48 2.99 3.06
C GLY A 174 -8.92 3.72 1.80
N SER A 175 -7.99 4.39 1.11
CA SER A 175 -8.26 5.24 -0.06
C SER A 175 -7.52 4.75 -1.32
N GLY A 176 -7.15 3.49 -1.37
CA GLY A 176 -6.42 2.91 -2.50
C GLY A 176 -7.27 2.70 -3.74
N ASP A 177 -6.62 2.63 -4.90
CA ASP A 177 -7.25 2.46 -6.22
C ASP A 177 -6.86 1.13 -6.86
N ALA A 178 -7.83 0.39 -7.40
CA ALA A 178 -7.61 -0.77 -8.24
C ALA A 178 -8.15 -0.53 -9.65
N ARG A 179 -7.26 -0.44 -10.64
CA ARG A 179 -7.59 -0.22 -12.04
C ARG A 179 -7.34 -1.50 -12.83
N LEU A 180 -8.40 -2.24 -13.09
CA LEU A 180 -8.39 -3.56 -13.70
C LEU A 180 -9.20 -3.58 -15.01
N ALA A 181 -9.31 -2.44 -15.68
CA ALA A 181 -10.00 -2.33 -16.97
C ALA A 181 -9.42 -3.27 -18.04
N ASP A 182 -8.09 -3.42 -18.03
CA ASP A 182 -7.34 -4.22 -19.00
C ASP A 182 -7.09 -5.67 -18.52
N LEU A 183 -7.64 -6.05 -17.37
CA LEU A 183 -7.60 -7.42 -16.85
C LEU A 183 -8.91 -8.12 -17.22
N ALA A 184 -8.88 -8.97 -18.23
CA ALA A 184 -10.03 -9.79 -18.58
C ALA A 184 -10.33 -10.78 -17.46
N MET A 185 -11.58 -10.81 -16.97
CA MET A 185 -12.01 -11.66 -15.88
C MET A 185 -13.42 -12.18 -16.08
N LYS A 186 -13.71 -13.38 -15.57
CA LYS A 186 -15.07 -13.94 -15.54
C LYS A 186 -15.83 -13.42 -14.33
N GLU A 187 -15.23 -13.53 -13.15
CA GLU A 187 -15.88 -13.19 -11.89
C GLU A 187 -15.05 -12.18 -11.08
N LEU A 188 -15.74 -11.25 -10.43
CA LEU A 188 -15.18 -10.23 -9.55
C LEU A 188 -15.80 -10.31 -8.16
N THR A 189 -14.97 -10.38 -7.12
CA THR A 189 -15.37 -10.09 -5.75
C THR A 189 -14.65 -8.82 -5.30
N ALA A 190 -15.39 -7.74 -5.00
CA ALA A 190 -14.80 -6.48 -4.56
C ALA A 190 -15.33 -6.07 -3.18
N LYS A 191 -14.43 -5.85 -2.23
CA LYS A 191 -14.76 -5.34 -0.89
C LYS A 191 -14.01 -4.05 -0.64
N ILE A 192 -14.72 -2.96 -0.36
CA ILE A 192 -14.15 -1.65 -0.07
C ILE A 192 -14.57 -1.22 1.34
N SER A 193 -13.59 -0.94 2.16
CA SER A 193 -13.78 -0.32 3.48
C SER A 193 -13.03 1.01 3.49
N GLY A 194 -13.76 2.13 3.34
CA GLY A 194 -13.19 3.48 3.24
C GLY A 194 -13.63 4.24 1.99
N SER A 195 -12.69 4.91 1.32
CA SER A 195 -12.95 5.80 0.17
C SER A 195 -12.20 5.36 -1.10
N GLY A 196 -11.82 4.11 -1.19
CA GLY A 196 -11.09 3.56 -2.32
C GLY A 196 -11.93 3.45 -3.59
N LYS A 197 -11.26 3.24 -4.72
CA LYS A 197 -11.90 3.08 -6.03
C LYS A 197 -11.50 1.77 -6.68
N VAL A 198 -12.49 1.10 -7.31
CA VAL A 198 -12.26 -0.11 -8.10
C VAL A 198 -12.87 0.09 -9.49
N GLU A 199 -12.07 -0.16 -10.53
CA GLU A 199 -12.50 -0.15 -11.92
C GLU A 199 -12.20 -1.53 -12.53
N ALA A 200 -13.22 -2.23 -13.06
CA ALA A 200 -13.08 -3.58 -13.57
C ALA A 200 -14.16 -3.92 -14.61
N ALA A 201 -13.90 -4.96 -15.43
CA ALA A 201 -14.80 -5.42 -16.47
C ALA A 201 -15.11 -6.94 -16.36
N PRO A 202 -15.80 -7.40 -15.29
CA PRO A 202 -16.17 -8.80 -15.15
C PRO A 202 -17.24 -9.23 -16.20
N LYS A 203 -17.13 -10.45 -16.69
CA LYS A 203 -18.06 -10.98 -17.70
C LYS A 203 -19.30 -11.63 -17.09
N ASP A 204 -19.10 -12.56 -16.17
CA ASP A 204 -20.14 -13.49 -15.73
C ASP A 204 -20.78 -13.06 -14.41
N ALA A 205 -19.98 -12.66 -13.42
CA ALA A 205 -20.49 -12.28 -12.11
C ALA A 205 -19.67 -11.17 -11.46
N ALA A 206 -20.37 -10.32 -10.70
CA ALA A 206 -19.74 -9.36 -9.78
C ALA A 206 -20.46 -9.39 -8.44
N ASP A 207 -19.69 -9.54 -7.35
CA ASP A 207 -20.13 -9.41 -5.97
C ASP A 207 -19.39 -8.25 -5.30
N ILE A 208 -20.13 -7.20 -4.94
CA ILE A 208 -19.56 -5.92 -4.53
C ILE A 208 -20.08 -5.51 -3.16
N HIS A 209 -19.18 -5.31 -2.22
CA HIS A 209 -19.49 -4.81 -0.88
C HIS A 209 -18.74 -3.51 -0.62
N ILE A 210 -19.47 -2.43 -0.35
CA ILE A 210 -18.87 -1.13 -0.01
C ILE A 210 -19.31 -0.74 1.40
N SER A 211 -18.35 -0.45 2.25
CA SER A 211 -18.55 0.13 3.58
C SER A 211 -17.80 1.46 3.66
N GLY A 212 -18.53 2.56 3.55
CA GLY A 212 -17.97 3.92 3.52
C GLY A 212 -18.35 4.71 2.28
N SER A 213 -17.39 5.43 1.68
CA SER A 213 -17.62 6.35 0.55
C SER A 213 -16.86 5.91 -0.72
N GLY A 214 -16.53 4.65 -0.83
CA GLY A 214 -15.81 4.12 -1.99
C GLY A 214 -16.66 4.01 -3.24
N ASP A 215 -16.02 4.01 -4.41
CA ASP A 215 -16.67 3.91 -5.70
C ASP A 215 -16.23 2.65 -6.47
N VAL A 216 -17.19 1.94 -7.07
CA VAL A 216 -16.91 0.85 -8.01
C VAL A 216 -17.48 1.20 -9.37
N ARG A 217 -16.62 1.16 -10.38
CA ARG A 217 -17.00 1.35 -11.77
C ARG A 217 -16.85 0.03 -12.54
N LEU A 218 -17.95 -0.54 -12.93
CA LEU A 218 -17.99 -1.69 -13.85
C LEU A 218 -18.01 -1.17 -15.29
N LEU A 219 -17.05 -1.63 -16.07
CA LEU A 219 -16.92 -1.30 -17.50
C LEU A 219 -17.58 -2.36 -18.40
N SER A 220 -18.36 -3.24 -17.79
CA SER A 220 -19.12 -4.30 -18.42
C SER A 220 -20.47 -4.46 -17.74
N HIS A 221 -21.33 -5.30 -18.33
CA HIS A 221 -22.59 -5.72 -17.75
C HIS A 221 -22.51 -7.22 -17.44
N PRO A 222 -22.05 -7.62 -16.24
CA PRO A 222 -21.97 -9.04 -15.88
C PRO A 222 -23.37 -9.66 -15.84
N ALA A 223 -23.46 -10.95 -16.18
CA ALA A 223 -24.73 -11.68 -16.17
C ALA A 223 -25.39 -11.74 -14.78
N ARG A 224 -24.59 -11.67 -13.70
CA ARG A 224 -25.04 -11.60 -12.31
C ARG A 224 -24.32 -10.47 -11.59
N LEU A 225 -25.11 -9.60 -10.96
CA LEU A 225 -24.59 -8.54 -10.10
C LEU A 225 -25.24 -8.62 -8.72
N SER A 226 -24.42 -8.89 -7.70
CA SER A 226 -24.79 -8.75 -6.30
C SER A 226 -24.09 -7.53 -5.74
N SER A 227 -24.81 -6.67 -5.02
CA SER A 227 -24.19 -5.46 -4.48
C SER A 227 -24.80 -5.08 -3.12
N HIS A 228 -23.91 -4.70 -2.21
CA HIS A 228 -24.29 -4.16 -0.91
C HIS A 228 -23.48 -2.90 -0.60
N VAL A 229 -24.18 -1.78 -0.36
CA VAL A 229 -23.54 -0.51 -0.03
C VAL A 229 -24.03 -0.03 1.33
N ALA A 230 -23.10 0.06 2.27
CA ALA A 230 -23.31 0.66 3.58
C ALA A 230 -22.51 1.98 3.66
N GLY A 231 -23.18 3.11 3.44
CA GLY A 231 -22.59 4.46 3.44
C GLY A 231 -22.95 5.27 2.21
N SER A 232 -22.04 6.15 1.76
CA SER A 232 -22.24 7.07 0.64
C SER A 232 -21.52 6.63 -0.65
N GLY A 233 -21.07 5.40 -0.70
CA GLY A 233 -20.38 4.83 -1.85
C GLY A 233 -21.31 4.65 -3.05
N ARG A 234 -20.74 4.48 -4.24
CA ARG A 234 -21.47 4.36 -5.49
C ARG A 234 -20.96 3.20 -6.33
N ILE A 235 -21.90 2.53 -7.01
CA ILE A 235 -21.59 1.54 -8.04
C ILE A 235 -22.16 2.07 -9.36
N THR A 236 -21.32 2.17 -10.38
CA THR A 236 -21.72 2.60 -11.73
C THR A 236 -21.37 1.51 -12.75
N GLN A 237 -22.23 1.36 -13.74
CA GLN A 237 -21.99 0.48 -14.90
C GLN A 237 -21.93 1.33 -16.17
N SER A 238 -20.91 1.13 -16.98
CA SER A 238 -20.78 1.76 -18.30
C SER A 238 -20.06 0.77 -19.22
N SER A 239 -20.64 0.44 -20.38
CA SER A 239 -19.95 -0.36 -21.40
C SER A 239 -18.82 0.46 -22.05
N LEU A 240 -17.70 -0.16 -22.35
CA LEU A 240 -16.61 0.45 -23.13
C LEU A 240 -17.07 0.84 -24.56
N ASP A 241 -18.07 0.17 -25.10
CA ASP A 241 -18.62 0.43 -26.44
C ASP A 241 -19.29 1.80 -26.61
N ALA A 242 -19.65 2.48 -25.49
CA ALA A 242 -20.24 3.81 -25.53
C ALA A 242 -19.24 4.93 -25.85
N ALA A 243 -17.95 4.68 -25.79
CA ALA A 243 -16.90 5.69 -26.04
C ALA A 243 -16.53 5.82 -27.51
N GLU A 244 -16.69 4.77 -28.33
CA GLU A 244 -16.33 4.78 -29.76
C GLU A 244 -17.40 5.42 -30.67
N GLY A 245 -18.61 5.57 -30.18
CA GLY A 245 -19.76 6.10 -30.96
C GLY A 245 -19.82 7.64 -31.10
N LYS A 246 -18.96 8.41 -30.42
CA LYS A 246 -19.08 9.88 -30.34
C LYS A 246 -18.22 10.65 -31.34
N ASP A 247 -17.35 9.96 -32.09
CA ASP A 247 -16.45 10.61 -33.07
C ASP A 247 -16.85 10.41 -34.55
N ARG A 248 -18.10 9.99 -34.81
CA ARG A 248 -18.66 9.89 -36.17
C ARG A 248 -19.93 10.70 -36.32
N ARG A 249 -19.84 12.00 -36.13
CA ARG A 249 -20.82 12.94 -36.68
C ARG A 249 -20.18 14.27 -37.03
#